data_bd983c8bc87442f50015fc1d9b992670
#
_entry.id   bd983c8bc87442f50015fc1d9b992670
#
_cell.length_a   1.000
_cell.length_b   1.000
_cell.length_c   1.000
_cell.angle_alpha   90.00
_cell.angle_beta   90.00
_cell.angle_gamma   90.00
#
_symmetry.space_group_name_H-M   'P 1'
#
loop_
_entity.id
_entity.type
_entity.pdbx_description
1 polymer ?
#
loop_
_entity_poly.entity_id
_entity_poly.type
_entity_poly.pdbx_seq_one_letter_code
_entity_poly.pdbx_strand_id
1 'polypeptide(L)'
;HFTYTDPNYIYVCSSSVINNTSQDCSPYILTAWHCDEQTANQNLNGYTWYWNYQKSSCQSNANSSNPSKGNQTMINGTVKASSGSGTLNNPPSANQVAGSDFTLIELNTNIPTTYNAYFAGWDRSNTLVSSGVGIHHPNGSAKKISTFNSNLTSSNYNGGAFNAHWEVYWDA
;
A
#
# COMPACT_ATOMS: atom_id res chain seq x y z
N HIS A 1 4.55 -2.98 -4.85
CA HIS A 1 3.80 -4.23 -4.95
C HIS A 1 4.49 -5.34 -4.17
N PHE A 2 3.74 -6.09 -3.43
CA PHE A 2 4.28 -7.25 -2.73
C PHE A 2 3.35 -8.46 -2.82
N THR A 3 3.92 -9.62 -2.54
CA THR A 3 3.18 -10.87 -2.39
C THR A 3 3.59 -11.54 -1.09
N TYR A 4 2.68 -12.25 -0.50
CA TYR A 4 2.97 -13.25 0.53
C TYR A 4 2.19 -14.53 0.24
N THR A 5 2.69 -15.63 0.74
CA THR A 5 2.10 -16.94 0.52
C THR A 5 1.66 -17.52 1.86
N ASP A 6 0.40 -17.85 1.92
CA ASP A 6 -0.16 -18.73 2.93
C ASP A 6 -0.22 -20.15 2.34
N PRO A 7 -0.39 -21.21 3.12
CA PRO A 7 -0.32 -22.58 2.58
C PRO A 7 -1.17 -22.87 1.35
N ASN A 8 -2.24 -22.10 1.13
CA ASN A 8 -3.21 -22.36 0.07
C ASN A 8 -3.29 -21.27 -0.99
N TYR A 9 -2.81 -20.04 -0.70
CA TYR A 9 -3.03 -18.88 -1.55
C TYR A 9 -1.81 -17.96 -1.63
N ILE A 10 -1.69 -17.27 -2.77
CA ILE A 10 -0.76 -16.17 -2.94
C ILE A 10 -1.58 -14.88 -2.93
N TYR A 11 -1.31 -14.03 -1.96
CA TYR A 11 -1.91 -12.71 -1.85
C TYR A 11 -1.04 -11.65 -2.50
N VAL A 12 -1.66 -10.63 -3.05
CA VAL A 12 -0.99 -9.52 -3.71
C VAL A 12 -1.57 -8.20 -3.27
N CYS A 13 -0.70 -7.26 -2.92
CA CYS A 13 -1.13 -5.91 -2.53
C CYS A 13 -0.20 -4.83 -3.09
N SER A 14 -0.74 -3.63 -3.18
CA SER A 14 0.04 -2.42 -3.47
C SER A 14 0.69 -1.91 -2.19
N SER A 15 1.85 -1.29 -2.33
CA SER A 15 2.53 -0.61 -1.24
C SER A 15 3.36 0.56 -1.77
N SER A 16 3.65 1.51 -0.91
CA SER A 16 4.45 2.69 -1.23
C SER A 16 5.61 2.83 -0.27
N VAL A 17 6.78 3.16 -0.80
CA VAL A 17 7.90 3.61 0.03
C VAL A 17 7.61 5.04 0.48
N ILE A 18 7.72 5.29 1.77
CA ILE A 18 7.48 6.62 2.33
C ILE A 18 8.74 7.18 3.00
N ASN A 19 8.87 8.49 2.94
CA ASN A 19 9.92 9.21 3.64
C ASN A 19 9.57 9.37 5.13
N ASN A 20 10.56 9.68 5.93
CA ASN A 20 10.41 10.04 7.33
C ASN A 20 10.88 11.48 7.60
N THR A 21 10.68 11.97 8.81
CA THR A 21 11.08 13.34 9.19
C THR A 21 12.60 13.55 9.21
N SER A 22 13.39 12.49 9.37
CA SER A 22 14.86 12.56 9.34
C SER A 22 15.40 12.59 7.91
N GLN A 23 14.61 12.21 6.90
CA GLN A 23 15.01 12.13 5.50
C GLN A 23 16.27 11.29 5.27
N ASP A 24 16.40 10.22 6.04
CA ASP A 24 17.61 9.38 6.11
C ASP A 24 17.53 8.15 5.18
N CYS A 25 16.53 8.09 4.32
CA CYS A 25 16.27 6.96 3.42
C CYS A 25 16.00 5.64 4.14
N SER A 26 15.56 5.67 5.38
CA SER A 26 15.07 4.46 6.06
C SER A 26 14.00 3.76 5.21
N PRO A 27 14.06 2.44 5.05
CA PRO A 27 13.25 1.72 4.08
C PRO A 27 11.82 1.44 4.59
N TYR A 28 11.07 2.49 4.87
CA TYR A 28 9.69 2.37 5.32
C TYR A 28 8.73 2.13 4.17
N ILE A 29 7.87 1.16 4.33
CA ILE A 29 6.80 0.80 3.40
C ILE A 29 5.45 0.97 4.10
N LEU A 30 4.54 1.67 3.43
CA LEU A 30 3.15 1.80 3.84
C LEU A 30 2.26 0.92 2.95
N THR A 31 1.39 0.15 3.57
CA THR A 31 0.37 -0.66 2.92
C THR A 31 -0.91 -0.67 3.74
N ALA A 32 -1.97 -1.31 3.24
CA ALA A 32 -3.19 -1.52 3.99
C ALA A 32 -3.04 -2.63 5.02
N TRP A 33 -3.71 -2.50 6.16
CA TRP A 33 -3.68 -3.51 7.22
C TRP A 33 -4.32 -4.84 6.76
N HIS A 34 -5.45 -4.79 6.04
CA HIS A 34 -6.11 -5.99 5.53
C HIS A 34 -5.23 -6.82 4.57
N CYS A 35 -4.16 -6.24 4.05
CA CYS A 35 -3.16 -6.96 3.26
C CYS A 35 -2.26 -7.86 4.11
N ASP A 36 -2.33 -7.76 5.43
CA ASP A 36 -1.44 -8.43 6.40
C ASP A 36 -2.23 -9.19 7.48
N GLU A 37 -3.54 -9.34 7.32
CA GLU A 37 -4.44 -9.94 8.32
C GLU A 37 -4.01 -11.31 8.83
N GLN A 38 -3.25 -12.05 8.03
CA GLN A 38 -2.90 -13.45 8.34
C GLN A 38 -1.69 -13.56 9.28
N THR A 39 -0.94 -12.50 9.49
CA THR A 39 0.25 -12.54 10.34
C THR A 39 -0.06 -12.02 11.75
N ALA A 40 -0.82 -12.79 12.51
CA ALA A 40 -1.09 -12.52 13.92
C ALA A 40 0.18 -12.25 14.77
N ASN A 41 1.36 -12.53 14.24
CA ASN A 41 2.65 -12.44 14.92
C ASN A 41 3.61 -11.38 14.38
N GLN A 42 3.15 -10.46 13.52
CA GLN A 42 4.02 -9.42 12.94
C GLN A 42 5.25 -9.97 12.21
N ASN A 43 5.21 -11.23 11.82
CA ASN A 43 6.32 -11.89 11.15
C ASN A 43 6.08 -11.88 9.65
N LEU A 44 6.78 -10.99 8.96
CA LEU A 44 6.71 -10.87 7.50
C LEU A 44 7.65 -11.84 6.76
N ASN A 45 8.01 -12.95 7.39
CA ASN A 45 8.76 -14.02 6.73
C ASN A 45 7.92 -14.58 5.57
N GLY A 46 8.53 -14.64 4.40
CA GLY A 46 7.83 -15.06 3.18
C GLY A 46 7.19 -13.92 2.37
N TYR A 47 7.25 -12.68 2.87
CA TYR A 47 6.87 -11.52 2.09
C TYR A 47 7.95 -11.20 1.07
N THR A 48 7.52 -11.01 -0.18
CA THR A 48 8.40 -10.58 -1.27
C THR A 48 7.93 -9.25 -1.83
N TRP A 49 8.79 -8.27 -1.73
CA TRP A 49 8.57 -6.91 -2.24
C TRP A 49 9.15 -6.80 -3.62
N TYR A 50 8.32 -6.44 -4.62
CA TYR A 50 8.72 -6.26 -6.02
C TYR A 50 8.82 -4.79 -6.35
N TRP A 51 9.97 -4.40 -6.86
CA TRP A 51 10.29 -3.03 -7.27
C TRP A 51 10.10 -2.90 -8.78
N ASN A 52 9.76 -1.67 -9.20
CA ASN A 52 9.65 -1.33 -10.63
C ASN A 52 8.80 -2.31 -11.47
N TYR A 53 7.82 -2.96 -10.84
CA TYR A 53 6.88 -3.81 -11.56
C TYR A 53 5.94 -2.95 -12.40
N GLN A 54 6.44 -2.57 -13.58
CA GLN A 54 5.77 -1.66 -14.51
C GLN A 54 6.10 -2.03 -15.95
N LYS A 55 5.28 -1.54 -16.88
CA LYS A 55 5.56 -1.66 -18.30
C LYS A 55 6.64 -0.68 -18.70
N SER A 56 7.34 -0.99 -19.81
CA SER A 56 8.40 -0.13 -20.35
C SER A 56 7.88 1.20 -20.93
N SER A 57 6.59 1.26 -21.25
CA SER A 57 5.92 2.47 -21.77
C SER A 57 4.47 2.54 -21.31
N CYS A 58 3.90 3.73 -21.30
CA CYS A 58 2.45 3.93 -21.13
C CYS A 58 1.74 3.35 -22.37
N GLN A 59 0.84 2.42 -22.12
CA GLN A 59 -0.01 1.86 -23.16
C GLN A 59 -1.46 2.14 -22.79
N SER A 60 -2.19 2.75 -23.70
CA SER A 60 -3.62 3.04 -23.55
C SER A 60 -4.50 1.79 -23.48
N ASN A 61 -3.94 0.62 -23.78
CA ASN A 61 -4.73 -0.62 -23.82
C ASN A 61 -4.64 -1.36 -22.48
N ALA A 62 -5.74 -1.34 -21.74
CA ALA A 62 -5.86 -2.03 -20.44
C ALA A 62 -5.61 -3.56 -20.56
N ASN A 63 -5.82 -4.13 -21.74
CA ASN A 63 -5.76 -5.57 -21.99
C ASN A 63 -4.37 -6.09 -22.40
N SER A 64 -3.34 -5.25 -22.46
CA SER A 64 -2.01 -5.74 -22.75
C SER A 64 -1.48 -6.58 -21.60
N SER A 65 -0.87 -7.73 -21.91
CA SER A 65 -0.30 -8.64 -20.93
C SER A 65 0.64 -7.94 -19.93
N ASN A 66 0.60 -8.36 -18.69
CA ASN A 66 1.55 -7.88 -17.69
C ASN A 66 2.97 -8.36 -18.02
N PRO A 67 3.99 -7.54 -17.80
CA PRO A 67 5.36 -7.98 -17.90
C PRO A 67 5.65 -9.02 -16.80
N SER A 68 6.71 -9.78 -16.95
CA SER A 68 7.24 -10.59 -15.86
C SER A 68 7.62 -9.68 -14.70
N LYS A 69 7.39 -10.13 -13.47
CA LYS A 69 7.92 -9.46 -12.28
C LYS A 69 9.45 -9.50 -12.37
N GLY A 70 10.08 -8.33 -12.33
CA GLY A 70 11.54 -8.23 -12.47
C GLY A 70 12.30 -8.85 -11.29
N ASN A 71 13.62 -8.88 -11.40
CA ASN A 71 14.52 -9.43 -10.38
C ASN A 71 14.83 -8.45 -9.23
N GLN A 72 14.25 -7.25 -9.26
CA GLN A 72 14.40 -6.26 -8.19
C GLN A 72 13.44 -6.61 -7.07
N THR A 73 13.89 -7.47 -6.18
CA THR A 73 13.09 -7.95 -5.05
C THR A 73 13.81 -7.75 -3.73
N MET A 74 13.02 -7.55 -2.68
CA MET A 74 13.46 -7.61 -1.30
C MET A 74 12.51 -8.53 -0.53
N ILE A 75 12.97 -9.09 0.56
CA ILE A 75 12.18 -10.02 1.36
C ILE A 75 12.10 -9.56 2.81
N ASN A 76 11.04 -10.00 3.48
CA ASN A 76 10.83 -9.78 4.90
C ASN A 76 10.68 -8.30 5.29
N GLY A 77 10.55 -8.05 6.56
CA GLY A 77 10.41 -6.74 7.18
C GLY A 77 9.92 -6.86 8.60
N THR A 78 9.83 -5.74 9.26
CA THR A 78 9.32 -5.64 10.64
C THR A 78 8.19 -4.62 10.68
N VAL A 79 7.05 -5.01 11.22
CA VAL A 79 5.93 -4.07 11.44
C VAL A 79 6.32 -3.06 12.51
N LYS A 80 6.22 -1.78 12.20
CA LYS A 80 6.51 -0.67 13.11
C LYS A 80 5.25 -0.09 13.73
N ALA A 81 4.18 -0.05 12.96
CA ALA A 81 2.87 0.42 13.41
C ALA A 81 1.77 -0.14 12.51
N SER A 82 0.59 -0.31 13.06
CA SER A 82 -0.60 -0.68 12.31
C SER A 82 -1.85 -0.10 12.95
N SER A 83 -2.93 -0.02 12.18
CA SER A 83 -4.23 0.43 12.71
C SER A 83 -4.90 -0.59 13.64
N GLY A 84 -4.32 -1.78 13.81
CA GLY A 84 -4.85 -2.84 14.67
C GLY A 84 -5.91 -3.72 13.99
N SER A 85 -6.42 -4.69 14.73
CA SER A 85 -7.23 -5.82 14.26
C SER A 85 -8.72 -5.50 14.03
N GLY A 86 -9.01 -4.47 13.27
CA GLY A 86 -10.37 -4.32 12.73
C GLY A 86 -10.50 -5.14 11.47
N THR A 87 -10.99 -6.37 11.54
CA THR A 87 -11.30 -7.14 10.32
C THR A 87 -12.51 -6.53 9.61
N LEU A 88 -12.56 -6.65 8.30
CA LEU A 88 -13.73 -6.26 7.49
C LEU A 88 -15.04 -6.90 7.98
N ASN A 89 -14.94 -8.03 8.65
CA ASN A 89 -16.08 -8.81 9.17
C ASN A 89 -16.31 -8.65 10.69
N ASN A 90 -15.43 -7.93 11.38
CA ASN A 90 -15.56 -7.67 12.80
C ASN A 90 -15.08 -6.24 13.09
N PRO A 91 -15.96 -5.25 12.84
CA PRO A 91 -15.61 -3.86 13.10
C PRO A 91 -15.17 -3.74 14.55
N PRO A 92 -14.15 -2.93 14.84
CA PRO A 92 -13.69 -2.72 16.20
C PRO A 92 -14.85 -2.26 17.07
N SER A 93 -14.91 -2.78 18.29
CA SER A 93 -15.80 -2.23 19.30
C SER A 93 -15.50 -0.73 19.45
N ALA A 94 -16.47 0.07 19.86
CA ALA A 94 -16.43 1.53 19.90
C ALA A 94 -15.20 2.15 20.61
N ASN A 95 -14.37 1.35 21.25
CA ASN A 95 -13.16 1.74 21.97
C ASN A 95 -11.84 1.28 21.28
N GLN A 96 -11.91 0.66 20.12
CA GLN A 96 -10.70 0.26 19.37
C GLN A 96 -10.43 1.31 18.30
N VAL A 97 -9.26 1.91 18.35
CA VAL A 97 -8.75 2.86 17.34
C VAL A 97 -8.30 2.08 16.10
N ALA A 98 -9.04 1.09 15.71
CA ALA A 98 -8.80 0.35 14.50
C ALA A 98 -9.61 1.01 13.41
N GLY A 99 -9.01 1.75 12.53
CA GLY A 99 -9.90 2.44 11.65
C GLY A 99 -9.38 2.91 10.32
N SER A 100 -8.09 3.14 10.20
CA SER A 100 -7.52 3.71 8.99
C SER A 100 -6.85 2.66 8.08
N ASP A 101 -7.00 1.38 8.40
CA ASP A 101 -6.55 0.26 7.56
C ASP A 101 -5.11 0.41 7.04
N PHE A 102 -4.15 0.71 7.93
CA PHE A 102 -2.75 0.86 7.53
C PHE A 102 -1.82 -0.09 8.28
N THR A 103 -0.73 -0.45 7.61
CA THR A 103 0.45 -1.07 8.22
C THR A 103 1.70 -0.36 7.73
N LEU A 104 2.53 0.08 8.66
CA LEU A 104 3.86 0.63 8.42
C LEU A 104 4.91 -0.45 8.70
N ILE A 105 5.75 -0.72 7.73
CA ILE A 105 6.77 -1.76 7.76
C ILE A 105 8.13 -1.13 7.53
N GLU A 106 9.13 -1.57 8.27
CA GLU A 106 10.53 -1.29 7.96
C GLU A 106 11.16 -2.55 7.36
N LEU A 107 11.73 -2.44 6.17
CA LEU A 107 12.47 -3.55 5.57
C LEU A 107 13.75 -3.83 6.34
N ASN A 108 14.16 -5.10 6.36
CA ASN A 108 15.33 -5.53 7.13
C ASN A 108 16.68 -5.06 6.56
N THR A 109 16.67 -4.52 5.35
CA THR A 109 17.85 -4.00 4.65
C THR A 109 17.51 -2.72 3.90
N ASN A 110 18.50 -1.88 3.68
CA ASN A 110 18.33 -0.68 2.87
C ASN A 110 17.97 -1.04 1.42
N ILE A 111 17.17 -0.17 0.81
CA ILE A 111 16.78 -0.33 -0.60
C ILE A 111 18.01 -0.08 -1.48
N PRO A 112 18.39 -1.03 -2.34
CA PRO A 112 19.52 -0.83 -3.24
C PRO A 112 19.32 0.40 -4.13
N THR A 113 20.35 1.23 -4.24
CA THR A 113 20.29 2.46 -5.07
C THR A 113 19.98 2.17 -6.53
N THR A 114 20.36 0.98 -7.01
CA THR A 114 20.08 0.49 -8.37
C THR A 114 18.58 0.26 -8.63
N TYR A 115 17.75 0.19 -7.57
CA TYR A 115 16.30 0.10 -7.73
C TYR A 115 15.66 1.46 -8.06
N ASN A 116 16.42 2.54 -7.90
CA ASN A 116 15.98 3.90 -8.17
C ASN A 116 14.64 4.22 -7.51
N ALA A 117 14.54 3.85 -6.23
CA ALA A 117 13.30 3.99 -5.46
C ALA A 117 13.00 5.46 -5.18
N TYR A 118 11.73 5.82 -5.34
CA TYR A 118 11.23 7.12 -4.94
C TYR A 118 10.55 7.02 -3.57
N PHE A 119 10.98 7.85 -2.63
CA PHE A 119 10.38 7.95 -1.31
C PHE A 119 9.26 9.00 -1.34
N ALA A 120 8.03 8.54 -1.24
CA ALA A 120 6.88 9.42 -1.24
C ALA A 120 6.84 10.30 0.02
N GLY A 121 6.41 11.54 -0.13
CA GLY A 121 6.05 12.39 0.98
C GLY A 121 4.74 11.94 1.62
N TRP A 122 4.36 12.61 2.70
CA TRP A 122 3.09 12.42 3.39
C TRP A 122 2.57 13.76 3.91
N ASP A 123 1.28 13.85 4.00
CA ASP A 123 0.59 15.01 4.57
C ASP A 123 -0.44 14.51 5.60
N ARG A 124 -0.39 15.06 6.80
CA ARG A 124 -1.33 14.80 7.88
C ARG A 124 -2.28 15.96 8.17
N SER A 125 -2.31 16.94 7.29
CA SER A 125 -3.29 18.03 7.39
C SER A 125 -4.69 17.51 7.05
N ASN A 126 -5.70 18.24 7.51
CA ASN A 126 -7.10 18.01 7.13
C ASN A 126 -7.51 18.80 5.90
N THR A 127 -6.57 19.26 5.10
CA THR A 127 -6.85 20.04 3.90
C THR A 127 -7.50 19.14 2.85
N LEU A 128 -8.68 19.52 2.40
CA LEU A 128 -9.36 18.80 1.32
C LEU A 128 -8.57 18.97 0.02
N VAL A 129 -8.34 17.84 -0.63
CA VAL A 129 -7.69 17.78 -1.94
C VAL A 129 -8.77 17.65 -3.00
N SER A 130 -8.70 18.46 -4.05
CA SER A 130 -9.70 18.52 -5.13
C SER A 130 -9.28 17.82 -6.41
N SER A 131 -8.03 17.40 -6.52
CA SER A 131 -7.52 16.65 -7.67
C SER A 131 -6.26 15.90 -7.29
N GLY A 132 -5.93 14.85 -8.02
CA GLY A 132 -4.70 14.11 -7.77
C GLY A 132 -4.50 12.91 -8.67
N VAL A 133 -3.43 12.20 -8.37
CA VAL A 133 -3.00 11.00 -9.11
C VAL A 133 -2.77 9.87 -8.14
N GLY A 134 -3.41 8.74 -8.38
CA GLY A 134 -3.16 7.49 -7.69
C GLY A 134 -2.26 6.58 -8.50
N ILE A 135 -1.29 5.96 -7.85
CA ILE A 135 -0.41 4.94 -8.44
C ILE A 135 -0.60 3.64 -7.67
N HIS A 136 -0.97 2.58 -8.35
CA HIS A 136 -1.33 1.32 -7.71
C HIS A 136 -1.14 0.12 -8.63
N HIS A 137 -1.37 -1.09 -8.11
CA HIS A 137 -1.27 -2.36 -8.82
C HIS A 137 -2.61 -3.10 -8.79
N PRO A 138 -3.62 -2.68 -9.59
CA PRO A 138 -4.95 -3.26 -9.52
C PRO A 138 -4.92 -4.75 -9.87
N ASN A 139 -5.53 -5.57 -9.03
CA ASN A 139 -5.55 -7.03 -9.16
C ASN A 139 -4.14 -7.65 -9.36
N GLY A 140 -3.12 -7.08 -8.72
CA GLY A 140 -1.74 -7.53 -8.88
C GLY A 140 -1.10 -7.25 -10.24
N SER A 141 -1.75 -6.44 -11.07
CA SER A 141 -1.22 -6.03 -12.39
C SER A 141 0.01 -5.13 -12.26
N ALA A 142 0.72 -4.95 -13.36
CA ALA A 142 1.77 -3.93 -13.47
C ALA A 142 1.22 -2.55 -13.10
N LYS A 143 2.08 -1.68 -12.60
CA LYS A 143 1.76 -0.31 -12.14
C LYS A 143 0.80 0.40 -13.09
N LYS A 144 -0.23 1.01 -12.52
CA LYS A 144 -1.24 1.83 -13.20
C LYS A 144 -1.31 3.20 -12.56
N ILE A 145 -1.79 4.15 -13.34
CA ILE A 145 -2.06 5.53 -12.93
C ILE A 145 -3.56 5.77 -13.10
N SER A 146 -4.17 6.35 -12.09
CA SER A 146 -5.54 6.86 -12.13
C SER A 146 -5.55 8.31 -11.67
N THR A 147 -6.42 9.11 -12.22
CA THR A 147 -6.59 10.53 -11.86
C THR A 147 -7.95 10.78 -11.25
N PHE A 148 -8.07 11.86 -10.51
CA PHE A 148 -9.35 12.38 -10.04
C PHE A 148 -9.34 13.91 -10.06
N ASN A 149 -10.50 14.50 -10.36
CA ASN A 149 -10.73 15.94 -10.43
C ASN A 149 -11.93 16.39 -9.58
N SER A 150 -12.22 15.67 -8.52
CA SER A 150 -13.29 15.98 -7.57
C SER A 150 -12.75 16.02 -6.14
N ASN A 151 -13.41 16.77 -5.26
CA ASN A 151 -13.00 16.79 -3.86
C ASN A 151 -13.05 15.40 -3.25
N LEU A 152 -12.00 15.05 -2.50
CA LEU A 152 -12.05 13.89 -1.63
C LEU A 152 -13.15 14.07 -0.59
N THR A 153 -13.83 13.00 -0.26
CA THR A 153 -14.81 12.98 0.83
C THR A 153 -14.34 12.09 1.96
N SER A 154 -14.59 12.52 3.18
CA SER A 154 -14.32 11.68 4.36
C SER A 154 -15.34 10.55 4.40
N SER A 155 -14.88 9.33 4.60
CA SER A 155 -15.71 8.13 4.50
C SER A 155 -15.33 7.08 5.54
N ASN A 156 -16.24 6.11 5.69
CA ASN A 156 -16.02 4.90 6.46
C ASN A 156 -15.87 3.75 5.47
N TYR A 157 -14.78 3.06 5.53
CA TYR A 157 -14.60 1.85 4.72
C TYR A 157 -15.11 0.63 5.48
N ASN A 158 -16.08 -0.10 4.89
CA ASN A 158 -16.61 -1.38 5.39
C ASN A 158 -16.91 -1.43 6.90
N GLY A 159 -17.52 -0.38 7.46
CA GLY A 159 -17.85 -0.33 8.89
C GLY A 159 -16.67 -0.06 9.81
N GLY A 160 -15.53 0.35 9.25
CA GLY A 160 -14.38 0.86 9.99
C GLY A 160 -14.69 2.15 10.77
N ALA A 161 -13.68 2.72 11.40
CA ALA A 161 -13.84 3.93 12.21
C ALA A 161 -14.41 5.09 11.39
N PHE A 162 -15.18 5.93 12.07
CA PHE A 162 -15.81 7.10 11.48
C PHE A 162 -14.76 8.05 10.90
N ASN A 163 -14.96 8.44 9.64
CA ASN A 163 -14.10 9.42 8.96
C ASN A 163 -12.61 9.04 8.91
N ALA A 164 -12.30 7.76 8.84
CA ALA A 164 -10.92 7.27 8.86
C ALA A 164 -10.31 7.11 7.46
N HIS A 165 -11.09 7.30 6.43
CA HIS A 165 -10.68 7.11 5.05
C HIS A 165 -11.06 8.31 4.19
N TRP A 166 -10.30 8.50 3.11
CA TRP A 166 -10.65 9.37 2.01
C TRP A 166 -11.26 8.55 0.87
N GLU A 167 -12.47 8.88 0.48
CA GLU A 167 -13.12 8.30 -0.69
C GLU A 167 -12.71 9.08 -1.93
N VAL A 168 -12.28 8.36 -2.95
CA VAL A 168 -11.79 8.91 -4.22
C VAL A 168 -12.65 8.39 -5.35
N TYR A 169 -13.18 9.31 -6.15
CA TYR A 169 -13.87 8.97 -7.39
C TYR A 169 -12.91 9.18 -8.55
N TRP A 170 -12.46 8.09 -9.14
CA TRP A 170 -11.52 8.13 -10.24
C TRP A 170 -12.19 8.60 -11.54
N ASP A 171 -11.46 9.41 -12.31
CA ASP A 171 -11.89 9.78 -13.65
C ASP A 171 -11.92 8.53 -14.56
N ALA A 172 -12.86 8.49 -15.53
CA ALA A 172 -13.03 7.40 -16.46
C ALA A 172 -11.96 7.34 -17.56
#